data_1af4d7ed2c3efd9df92e65f3ab96c4a8
#
_entry.id   1af4d7ed2c3efd9df92e65f3ab96c4a8
#
_cell.length_a   1.000
_cell.length_b   1.000
_cell.length_c   1.000
_cell.angle_alpha   90.00
_cell.angle_beta   90.00
_cell.angle_gamma   90.00
#
_symmetry.space_group_name_H-M   'P 1'
#
loop_
_entity.id
_entity.type
_entity.pdbx_description
1 polymer ?
#
loop_
_entity_poly.entity_id
_entity_poly.type
_entity_poly.pdbx_seq_one_letter_code
_entity_poly.pdbx_strand_id
1 'polypeptide(L)'
;MKDRFLSLIEREAENAKKGLPALIRAKMNSLCDPKIIAGLYYASSCGVQVELLVRGICCLKVGVPGISENIHVRSIVGEFLEHSRIFYFENGGNPEIYMGSADWMPRNLDRRIEIVFPVEDEKIKKELEHVLDLEFKDNVKAHILQPDGTYVKPDKRGKAQINSQMEFCIEATEKAALHKHEEKKSRVFIPAEPAEDIEE
;
A
#
# COMPACT_ATOMS: atom_id res chain seq x y z
N MET A 1 14.67 -3.12 9.91
CA MET A 1 13.49 -2.70 9.11
C MET A 1 13.83 -1.54 8.17
N LYS A 2 14.27 -0.39 8.67
CA LYS A 2 14.63 0.78 7.85
C LYS A 2 15.61 0.44 6.72
N ASP A 3 16.72 -0.23 7.06
CA ASP A 3 17.74 -0.58 6.07
C ASP A 3 17.21 -1.48 4.96
N ARG A 4 16.25 -2.36 5.28
CA ARG A 4 15.58 -3.18 4.25
C ARG A 4 14.77 -2.31 3.29
N PHE A 5 13.99 -1.35 3.78
CA PHE A 5 13.27 -0.42 2.91
C PHE A 5 14.21 0.42 2.05
N LEU A 6 15.29 0.94 2.63
CA LEU A 6 16.31 1.68 1.88
C LEU A 6 16.93 0.82 0.77
N SER A 7 17.27 -0.44 1.08
CA SER A 7 17.79 -1.39 0.09
C SER A 7 16.80 -1.70 -1.04
N LEU A 8 15.49 -1.80 -0.74
CA LEU A 8 14.46 -2.01 -1.75
C LEU A 8 14.29 -0.77 -2.64
N ILE A 9 14.30 0.44 -2.07
CA ILE A 9 14.23 1.70 -2.82
C ILE A 9 15.47 1.86 -3.72
N GLU A 10 16.66 1.58 -3.20
CA GLU A 10 17.91 1.63 -3.97
C GLU A 10 17.91 0.63 -5.13
N ARG A 11 17.39 -0.57 -4.91
CA ARG A 11 17.23 -1.58 -5.96
C ARG A 11 16.36 -1.07 -7.12
N GLU A 12 15.24 -0.41 -6.83
CA GLU A 12 14.40 0.19 -7.88
C GLU A 12 15.17 1.28 -8.65
N ALA A 13 15.97 2.12 -7.96
CA ALA A 13 16.81 3.11 -8.62
C ALA A 13 17.83 2.47 -9.56
N GLU A 14 18.48 1.37 -9.13
CA GLU A 14 19.42 0.64 -9.98
C GLU A 14 18.73 -0.07 -11.15
N ASN A 15 17.52 -0.58 -10.98
CA ASN A 15 16.70 -1.15 -12.05
C ASN A 15 16.38 -0.07 -13.11
N ALA A 16 15.92 1.10 -12.68
CA ALA A 16 15.63 2.21 -13.59
C ALA A 16 16.85 2.64 -14.40
N LYS A 17 18.04 2.77 -13.77
CA LYS A 17 19.30 3.08 -14.47
C LYS A 17 19.68 2.05 -15.54
N LYS A 18 19.30 0.80 -15.33
CA LYS A 18 19.54 -0.30 -16.30
C LYS A 18 18.44 -0.40 -17.37
N GLY A 19 17.43 0.47 -17.35
CA GLY A 19 16.28 0.43 -18.26
C GLY A 19 15.31 -0.72 -17.97
N LEU A 20 15.38 -1.30 -16.78
CA LEU A 20 14.45 -2.34 -16.33
C LEU A 20 13.19 -1.69 -15.73
N PRO A 21 12.05 -2.41 -15.70
CA PRO A 21 10.84 -1.94 -14.99
C PRO A 21 11.16 -1.56 -13.54
N ALA A 22 10.75 -0.37 -13.13
CA ALA A 22 10.99 0.16 -11.79
C ALA A 22 9.83 1.05 -11.35
N LEU A 23 9.19 0.68 -10.24
CA LEU A 23 8.04 1.38 -9.69
C LEU A 23 8.00 1.16 -8.18
N ILE A 24 7.74 2.22 -7.44
CA ILE A 24 7.48 2.15 -6.00
C ILE A 24 6.05 2.63 -5.77
N ARG A 25 5.24 1.80 -5.13
CA ARG A 25 3.92 2.20 -4.59
C ARG A 25 3.90 1.97 -3.10
N ALA A 26 3.46 2.94 -2.35
CA ALA A 26 3.35 2.76 -0.91
C ALA A 26 2.12 3.46 -0.33
N LYS A 27 1.39 2.70 0.49
CA LYS A 27 0.27 3.18 1.27
C LYS A 27 0.64 3.17 2.74
N MET A 28 0.42 4.28 3.45
CA MET A 28 0.74 4.43 4.87
C MET A 28 -0.02 5.60 5.49
N ASN A 29 0.05 5.73 6.82
CA ASN A 29 -0.53 6.92 7.45
C ASN A 29 0.39 8.12 7.41
N SER A 30 1.70 7.94 7.60
CA SER A 30 2.64 9.07 7.70
C SER A 30 4.00 8.75 7.07
N LEU A 31 4.55 9.76 6.39
CA LEU A 31 5.87 9.74 5.76
C LEU A 31 6.69 10.94 6.26
N CYS A 32 7.62 10.72 7.19
CA CYS A 32 8.50 11.76 7.74
C CYS A 32 9.90 11.27 8.14
N ASP A 33 10.29 10.03 7.76
CA ASP A 33 11.66 9.58 7.96
C ASP A 33 12.59 10.24 6.91
N PRO A 34 13.59 11.03 7.34
CA PRO A 34 14.42 11.79 6.40
C PRO A 34 15.28 10.90 5.49
N LYS A 35 15.70 9.72 5.97
CA LYS A 35 16.51 8.79 5.15
C LYS A 35 15.65 8.13 4.06
N ILE A 36 14.43 7.73 4.41
CA ILE A 36 13.47 7.18 3.43
C ILE A 36 13.13 8.25 2.38
N ILE A 37 12.83 9.49 2.81
CA ILE A 37 12.53 10.60 1.88
C ILE A 37 13.71 10.86 0.94
N ALA A 38 14.93 10.89 1.46
CA ALA A 38 16.13 11.05 0.63
C ALA A 38 16.30 9.90 -0.37
N GLY A 39 16.03 8.66 0.04
CA GLY A 39 16.02 7.49 -0.84
C GLY A 39 14.99 7.59 -1.95
N LEU A 40 13.76 8.05 -1.64
CA LEU A 40 12.71 8.25 -2.64
C LEU A 40 13.08 9.37 -3.64
N TYR A 41 13.69 10.46 -3.18
CA TYR A 41 14.22 11.50 -4.07
C TYR A 41 15.29 10.96 -5.02
N TYR A 42 16.23 10.18 -4.47
CA TYR A 42 17.23 9.52 -5.29
C TYR A 42 16.62 8.57 -6.32
N ALA A 43 15.68 7.72 -5.93
CA ALA A 43 14.97 6.83 -6.86
C ALA A 43 14.25 7.62 -7.96
N SER A 44 13.53 8.68 -7.61
CA SER A 44 12.87 9.57 -8.57
C SER A 44 13.86 10.21 -9.54
N SER A 45 15.01 10.71 -9.05
CA SER A 45 16.06 11.29 -9.91
C SER A 45 16.69 10.27 -10.87
N CYS A 46 16.60 8.97 -10.57
CA CYS A 46 17.00 7.87 -11.44
C CYS A 46 15.90 7.43 -12.43
N GLY A 47 14.72 8.07 -12.41
CA GLY A 47 13.61 7.78 -13.31
C GLY A 47 12.55 6.82 -12.76
N VAL A 48 12.66 6.38 -11.49
CA VAL A 48 11.64 5.54 -10.85
C VAL A 48 10.36 6.34 -10.68
N GLN A 49 9.22 5.78 -11.11
CA GLN A 49 7.91 6.30 -10.76
C GLN A 49 7.60 5.94 -9.30
N VAL A 50 7.20 6.94 -8.52
CA VAL A 50 6.88 6.77 -7.09
C VAL A 50 5.47 7.26 -6.82
N GLU A 51 4.58 6.35 -6.50
CA GLU A 51 3.18 6.62 -6.19
C GLU A 51 2.93 6.39 -4.70
N LEU A 52 2.56 7.42 -3.97
CA LEU A 52 2.38 7.38 -2.53
C LEU A 52 0.95 7.73 -2.13
N LEU A 53 0.40 6.93 -1.24
CA LEU A 53 -0.89 7.14 -0.60
C LEU A 53 -0.64 7.40 0.88
N VAL A 54 -0.62 8.69 1.27
CA VAL A 54 -0.28 9.12 2.62
C VAL A 54 -1.48 9.84 3.22
N ARG A 55 -2.14 9.20 4.20
CA ARG A 55 -3.37 9.73 4.79
C ARG A 55 -3.14 10.95 5.69
N GLY A 56 -2.05 10.95 6.45
CA GLY A 56 -1.73 11.98 7.45
C GLY A 56 -0.50 12.81 7.06
N ILE A 57 0.48 12.88 7.97
CA ILE A 57 1.66 13.72 7.80
C ILE A 57 2.52 13.24 6.63
N CYS A 58 2.81 14.13 5.69
CA CYS A 58 3.75 13.92 4.60
C CYS A 58 4.78 15.05 4.61
N CYS A 59 6.04 14.73 4.93
CA CYS A 59 7.15 15.68 4.94
C CYS A 59 7.92 15.70 3.60
N LEU A 60 7.48 14.91 2.60
CA LEU A 60 8.07 14.87 1.28
C LEU A 60 7.51 16.00 0.43
N LYS A 61 8.37 16.68 -0.34
CA LYS A 61 8.00 17.69 -1.32
C LYS A 61 7.99 17.08 -2.73
N VAL A 62 6.89 17.26 -3.45
CA VAL A 62 6.72 16.77 -4.83
C VAL A 62 7.04 17.84 -5.87
N GLY A 63 7.26 17.44 -7.11
CA GLY A 63 7.36 18.32 -8.26
C GLY A 63 8.60 19.21 -8.31
N VAL A 64 9.68 18.86 -7.61
CA VAL A 64 10.97 19.54 -7.71
C VAL A 64 11.73 18.97 -8.91
N PRO A 65 12.04 19.80 -9.95
CA PRO A 65 12.71 19.35 -11.16
C PRO A 65 14.04 18.62 -10.85
N GLY A 66 14.25 17.46 -11.47
CA GLY A 66 15.43 16.63 -11.29
C GLY A 66 15.51 15.89 -9.95
N ILE A 67 14.55 16.07 -9.05
CA ILE A 67 14.56 15.47 -7.71
C ILE A 67 13.28 14.68 -7.43
N SER A 68 12.11 15.29 -7.53
CA SER A 68 10.84 14.65 -7.17
C SER A 68 9.74 14.83 -8.20
N GLU A 69 10.10 15.04 -9.45
CA GLU A 69 9.15 15.18 -10.57
C GLU A 69 8.41 13.88 -10.87
N ASN A 70 9.00 12.72 -10.55
CA ASN A 70 8.39 11.42 -10.71
C ASN A 70 7.68 10.91 -9.43
N ILE A 71 7.53 11.76 -8.42
CA ILE A 71 6.85 11.41 -7.17
C ILE A 71 5.46 12.02 -7.15
N HIS A 72 4.45 11.16 -7.00
CA HIS A 72 3.06 11.56 -6.89
C HIS A 72 2.51 11.13 -5.53
N VAL A 73 1.99 12.08 -4.78
CA VAL A 73 1.40 11.82 -3.46
C VAL A 73 -0.07 12.16 -3.48
N ARG A 74 -0.88 11.25 -2.96
CA ARG A 74 -2.30 11.50 -2.71
C ARG A 74 -2.69 11.11 -1.30
N SER A 75 -3.78 11.67 -0.83
CA SER A 75 -4.42 11.33 0.44
C SER A 75 -5.88 11.00 0.19
N ILE A 76 -6.37 9.93 0.81
CA ILE A 76 -7.78 9.57 0.80
C ILE A 76 -8.30 9.66 2.23
N VAL A 77 -9.32 10.50 2.44
CA VAL A 77 -10.08 10.61 3.68
C VAL A 77 -11.55 10.51 3.31
N GLY A 78 -12.18 9.44 3.73
CA GLY A 78 -13.56 9.12 3.36
C GLY A 78 -14.38 8.63 4.55
N GLU A 79 -15.33 7.74 4.29
CA GLU A 79 -16.24 7.16 5.28
C GLU A 79 -15.53 6.15 6.20
N PHE A 80 -14.52 5.45 5.67
CA PHE A 80 -13.78 4.43 6.39
C PHE A 80 -12.35 4.86 6.65
N LEU A 81 -11.76 4.30 7.71
CA LEU A 81 -10.40 4.57 8.11
C LEU A 81 -9.40 3.85 7.19
N GLU A 82 -8.61 4.62 6.46
CA GLU A 82 -7.51 4.11 5.63
C GLU A 82 -6.27 3.83 6.51
N HIS A 83 -6.21 2.64 7.12
CA HIS A 83 -5.17 2.31 8.11
C HIS A 83 -4.24 1.17 7.69
N SER A 84 -4.42 0.58 6.53
CA SER A 84 -3.49 -0.43 6.00
C SER A 84 -2.16 0.20 5.57
N ARG A 85 -1.08 -0.57 5.67
CA ARG A 85 0.23 -0.23 5.12
C ARG A 85 0.60 -1.32 4.14
N ILE A 86 0.82 -0.90 2.90
CA ILE A 86 1.15 -1.76 1.77
C ILE A 86 2.32 -1.11 1.05
N PHE A 87 3.36 -1.88 0.76
CA PHE A 87 4.56 -1.41 0.09
C PHE A 87 4.84 -2.34 -1.10
N TYR A 88 4.80 -1.78 -2.30
CA TYR A 88 5.02 -2.47 -3.56
C TYR A 88 6.29 -1.97 -4.21
N PHE A 89 7.12 -2.91 -4.69
CA PHE A 89 8.35 -2.67 -5.44
C PHE A 89 8.34 -3.53 -6.68
N GLU A 90 8.54 -2.93 -7.87
CA GLU A 90 8.44 -3.60 -9.17
C GLU A 90 9.53 -4.64 -9.41
N ASN A 91 10.72 -4.41 -8.85
CA ASN A 91 11.81 -5.37 -8.87
C ASN A 91 12.15 -5.93 -10.27
N GLY A 92 12.21 -5.05 -11.27
CA GLY A 92 12.58 -5.45 -12.63
C GLY A 92 11.59 -6.38 -13.33
N GLY A 93 10.30 -6.33 -12.95
CA GLY A 93 9.23 -7.17 -13.49
C GLY A 93 8.89 -8.41 -12.65
N ASN A 94 9.47 -8.52 -11.44
CA ASN A 94 9.12 -9.56 -10.47
C ASN A 94 8.70 -8.92 -9.14
N PRO A 95 7.48 -8.40 -9.04
CA PRO A 95 7.07 -7.52 -7.97
C PRO A 95 7.09 -8.18 -6.59
N GLU A 96 7.55 -7.40 -5.62
CA GLU A 96 7.52 -7.75 -4.20
C GLU A 96 6.55 -6.82 -3.47
N ILE A 97 5.65 -7.41 -2.68
CA ILE A 97 4.68 -6.68 -1.86
C ILE A 97 4.92 -6.99 -0.39
N TYR A 98 4.93 -5.96 0.42
CA TYR A 98 5.04 -6.06 1.87
C TYR A 98 3.82 -5.44 2.53
N MET A 99 3.41 -6.02 3.65
CA MET A 99 2.41 -5.45 4.55
C MET A 99 2.99 -5.31 5.95
N GLY A 100 2.37 -4.45 6.76
CA GLY A 100 2.79 -4.34 8.14
C GLY A 100 2.10 -3.24 8.94
N SER A 101 2.64 -3.02 10.13
CA SER A 101 2.15 -2.02 11.08
C SER A 101 2.92 -0.69 11.02
N ALA A 102 4.11 -0.67 10.40
CA ALA A 102 5.00 0.48 10.39
C ALA A 102 4.61 1.54 9.34
N ASP A 103 4.60 2.79 9.74
CA ASP A 103 4.70 3.94 8.84
C ASP A 103 6.18 4.26 8.57
N TRP A 104 6.47 5.01 7.53
CA TRP A 104 7.82 5.53 7.28
C TRP A 104 8.12 6.75 8.15
N MET A 105 8.14 6.51 9.45
CA MET A 105 8.43 7.47 10.50
C MET A 105 9.62 7.02 11.36
N PRO A 106 10.48 7.91 11.84
CA PRO A 106 11.60 7.54 12.74
C PRO A 106 11.12 6.78 13.98
N ARG A 107 9.95 7.14 14.52
CA ARG A 107 9.36 6.45 15.68
C ARG A 107 9.04 4.98 15.40
N ASN A 108 8.47 4.67 14.22
CA ASN A 108 8.13 3.31 13.82
C ASN A 108 9.38 2.51 13.41
N LEU A 109 10.27 3.13 12.63
CA LEU A 109 11.40 2.44 12.04
C LEU A 109 12.57 2.21 13.00
N ASP A 110 12.73 3.08 14.04
CA ASP A 110 13.90 3.07 14.93
C ASP A 110 13.58 2.79 16.39
N ARG A 111 12.32 3.00 16.86
CA ARG A 111 12.02 3.02 18.31
C ARG A 111 10.91 2.07 18.74
N ARG A 112 10.00 1.69 17.85
CA ARG A 112 8.88 0.79 18.13
C ARG A 112 9.18 -0.64 17.67
N ILE A 113 8.52 -1.58 18.31
CA ILE A 113 8.40 -2.93 17.78
C ILE A 113 7.28 -2.91 16.77
N GLU A 114 7.63 -3.09 15.51
CA GLU A 114 6.72 -3.12 14.38
C GLU A 114 6.97 -4.40 13.58
N ILE A 115 5.95 -4.85 12.87
CA ILE A 115 6.04 -6.03 11.99
C ILE A 115 5.86 -5.55 10.55
N VAL A 116 6.77 -5.96 9.68
CA VAL A 116 6.65 -5.86 8.23
C VAL A 116 7.05 -7.20 7.63
N PHE A 117 6.21 -7.76 6.79
CA PHE A 117 6.41 -9.09 6.22
C PHE A 117 6.14 -9.08 4.72
N PRO A 118 6.86 -9.91 3.92
CA PRO A 118 6.55 -10.10 2.51
C PRO A 118 5.26 -10.90 2.35
N VAL A 119 4.50 -10.58 1.31
CA VAL A 119 3.35 -11.36 0.87
C VAL A 119 3.83 -12.32 -0.22
N GLU A 120 3.76 -13.62 0.05
CA GLU A 120 4.27 -14.67 -0.85
C GLU A 120 3.16 -15.30 -1.71
N ASP A 121 1.92 -15.32 -1.23
CA ASP A 121 0.78 -15.89 -1.96
C ASP A 121 0.38 -15.00 -3.13
N GLU A 122 0.42 -15.56 -4.33
CA GLU A 122 0.14 -14.84 -5.58
C GLU A 122 -1.31 -14.34 -5.70
N LYS A 123 -2.28 -14.98 -5.03
CA LYS A 123 -3.67 -14.50 -5.02
C LYS A 123 -3.78 -13.25 -4.14
N ILE A 124 -3.14 -13.28 -2.98
CA ILE A 124 -3.12 -12.14 -2.06
C ILE A 124 -2.34 -10.98 -2.68
N LYS A 125 -1.21 -11.22 -3.38
CA LYS A 125 -0.51 -10.17 -4.14
C LYS A 125 -1.44 -9.47 -5.12
N LYS A 126 -2.17 -10.22 -5.94
CA LYS A 126 -3.13 -9.64 -6.91
C LYS A 126 -4.26 -8.85 -6.25
N GLU A 127 -4.74 -9.31 -5.09
CA GLU A 127 -5.73 -8.55 -4.32
C GLU A 127 -5.15 -7.23 -3.80
N LEU A 128 -3.91 -7.23 -3.34
CA LEU A 128 -3.24 -6.01 -2.86
C LEU A 128 -2.90 -5.04 -4.00
N GLU A 129 -2.50 -5.55 -5.16
CA GLU A 129 -2.32 -4.75 -6.38
C GLU A 129 -3.64 -4.09 -6.78
N HIS A 130 -4.75 -4.86 -6.78
CA HIS A 130 -6.08 -4.34 -7.06
C HIS A 130 -6.48 -3.24 -6.06
N VAL A 131 -6.20 -3.44 -4.76
CA VAL A 131 -6.45 -2.41 -3.73
C VAL A 131 -5.68 -1.13 -4.05
N LEU A 132 -4.38 -1.23 -4.33
CA LEU A 132 -3.56 -0.08 -4.67
C LEU A 132 -4.06 0.59 -5.96
N ASP A 133 -4.34 -0.19 -7.00
CA ASP A 133 -4.82 0.32 -8.28
C ASP A 133 -6.13 1.11 -8.14
N LEU A 134 -7.08 0.60 -7.36
CA LEU A 134 -8.37 1.25 -7.15
C LEU A 134 -8.22 2.55 -6.34
N GLU A 135 -7.41 2.52 -5.29
CA GLU A 135 -7.13 3.72 -4.48
C GLU A 135 -6.34 4.78 -5.27
N PHE A 136 -5.39 4.38 -6.12
CA PHE A 136 -4.69 5.32 -6.99
C PHE A 136 -5.56 5.87 -8.13
N LYS A 137 -6.68 5.22 -8.46
CA LYS A 137 -7.69 5.73 -9.40
C LYS A 137 -8.76 6.59 -8.74
N ASP A 138 -8.86 6.59 -7.40
CA ASP A 138 -9.86 7.40 -6.69
C ASP A 138 -9.76 8.87 -7.10
N ASN A 139 -10.87 9.44 -7.54
CA ASN A 139 -10.99 10.83 -7.92
C ASN A 139 -12.15 11.54 -7.22
N VAL A 140 -12.82 10.86 -6.30
CA VAL A 140 -13.95 11.39 -5.51
C VAL A 140 -13.49 11.84 -4.14
N LYS A 141 -12.73 11.01 -3.43
CA LYS A 141 -12.23 11.27 -2.07
C LYS A 141 -10.76 11.67 -2.04
N ALA A 142 -9.99 11.33 -3.07
CA ALA A 142 -8.56 11.64 -3.13
C ALA A 142 -8.31 13.16 -3.20
N HIS A 143 -7.18 13.54 -2.62
CA HIS A 143 -6.56 14.87 -2.74
C HIS A 143 -5.10 14.68 -3.16
N ILE A 144 -4.63 15.46 -4.11
CA ILE A 144 -3.29 15.36 -4.71
C ILE A 144 -2.40 16.43 -4.10
N LEU A 145 -1.27 16.04 -3.55
CA LEU A 145 -0.26 16.98 -3.03
C LEU A 145 0.36 17.78 -4.19
N GLN A 146 0.44 19.09 -4.01
CA GLN A 146 1.03 20.02 -4.96
C GLN A 146 2.46 20.42 -4.54
N PRO A 147 3.28 20.96 -5.47
CA PRO A 147 4.64 21.43 -5.17
C PRO A 147 4.71 22.52 -4.10
N ASP A 148 3.65 23.30 -3.92
CA ASP A 148 3.54 24.34 -2.89
C ASP A 148 3.12 23.77 -1.51
N GLY A 149 2.87 22.45 -1.42
CA GLY A 149 2.44 21.78 -0.19
C GLY A 149 0.93 21.76 0.03
N THR A 150 0.14 22.34 -0.87
CA THR A 150 -1.33 22.28 -0.80
C THR A 150 -1.85 20.95 -1.34
N TYR A 151 -3.08 20.60 -0.97
CA TYR A 151 -3.78 19.44 -1.50
C TYR A 151 -5.00 19.88 -2.31
N VAL A 152 -5.08 19.40 -3.55
CA VAL A 152 -6.20 19.72 -4.46
C VAL A 152 -6.96 18.46 -4.87
N LYS A 153 -8.25 18.59 -5.14
CA LYS A 153 -9.04 17.47 -5.68
C LYS A 153 -8.63 17.18 -7.12
N PRO A 154 -8.60 15.89 -7.53
CA PRO A 154 -8.36 15.52 -8.92
C PRO A 154 -9.39 16.14 -9.86
N ASP A 155 -8.98 16.49 -11.08
CA ASP A 155 -9.91 16.89 -12.13
C ASP A 155 -10.74 15.70 -12.61
N LYS A 156 -12.06 15.81 -12.48
CA LYS A 156 -13.04 14.77 -12.83
C LYS A 156 -13.68 14.97 -14.21
N ARG A 157 -13.41 16.07 -14.89
CA ARG A 157 -14.08 16.39 -16.16
C ARG A 157 -13.78 15.32 -17.20
N GLY A 158 -14.84 14.74 -17.77
CA GLY A 158 -14.72 13.68 -18.78
C GLY A 158 -14.21 12.31 -18.26
N LYS A 159 -14.12 12.11 -16.95
CA LYS A 159 -13.68 10.87 -16.33
C LYS A 159 -14.79 10.19 -15.53
N ALA A 160 -14.80 8.89 -15.49
CA ALA A 160 -15.65 8.12 -14.57
C ALA A 160 -15.32 8.52 -13.12
N GLN A 161 -16.34 8.64 -12.29
CA GLN A 161 -16.16 8.92 -10.87
C GLN A 161 -15.85 7.60 -10.16
N ILE A 162 -14.71 7.55 -9.49
CA ILE A 162 -14.26 6.39 -8.73
C ILE A 162 -14.09 6.82 -7.27
N ASN A 163 -14.91 6.22 -6.39
CA ASN A 163 -14.76 6.27 -4.94
C ASN A 163 -14.31 4.90 -4.48
N SER A 164 -13.02 4.72 -4.24
CA SER A 164 -12.41 3.43 -3.93
C SER A 164 -13.09 2.72 -2.75
N GLN A 165 -13.47 3.45 -1.70
CA GLN A 165 -14.13 2.87 -0.53
C GLN A 165 -15.52 2.28 -0.88
N MET A 166 -16.27 2.98 -1.73
CA MET A 166 -17.58 2.49 -2.17
C MET A 166 -17.46 1.31 -3.15
N GLU A 167 -16.46 1.33 -4.04
CA GLU A 167 -16.19 0.20 -4.92
C GLU A 167 -15.85 -1.06 -4.12
N PHE A 168 -15.00 -0.96 -3.08
CA PHE A 168 -14.72 -2.08 -2.18
C PHE A 168 -15.97 -2.60 -1.46
N CYS A 169 -16.89 -1.72 -1.07
CA CYS A 169 -18.17 -2.13 -0.47
C CYS A 169 -19.04 -2.90 -1.48
N ILE A 170 -19.09 -2.44 -2.72
CA ILE A 170 -19.83 -3.12 -3.81
C ILE A 170 -19.24 -4.51 -4.05
N GLU A 171 -17.91 -4.60 -4.27
CA GLU A 171 -17.21 -5.87 -4.48
C GLU A 171 -17.43 -6.86 -3.32
N ALA A 172 -17.35 -6.37 -2.07
CA ALA A 172 -17.58 -7.21 -0.89
C ALA A 172 -19.02 -7.72 -0.83
N THR A 173 -19.99 -6.90 -1.22
CA THR A 173 -21.40 -7.27 -1.26
C THR A 173 -21.68 -8.31 -2.34
N GLU A 174 -21.09 -8.14 -3.53
CA GLU A 174 -21.19 -9.08 -4.64
C GLU A 174 -20.56 -10.44 -4.28
N LYS A 175 -19.33 -10.42 -3.72
CA LYS A 175 -18.67 -11.64 -3.23
C LYS A 175 -19.53 -12.36 -2.17
N ALA A 176 -20.12 -11.63 -1.23
CA ALA A 176 -20.99 -12.21 -0.21
C ALA A 176 -22.27 -12.81 -0.78
N ALA A 177 -22.85 -12.20 -1.83
CA ALA A 177 -24.03 -12.74 -2.53
C ALA A 177 -23.72 -14.06 -3.24
N LEU A 178 -22.57 -14.17 -3.89
CA LEU A 178 -22.11 -15.40 -4.53
C LEU A 178 -21.90 -16.54 -3.51
N HIS A 179 -21.30 -16.24 -2.36
CA HIS A 179 -21.05 -17.24 -1.31
C HIS A 179 -22.30 -17.70 -0.56
N LYS A 180 -23.41 -16.95 -0.59
CA LYS A 180 -24.68 -17.39 0.00
C LYS A 180 -25.29 -18.58 -0.72
N HIS A 181 -24.94 -18.83 -1.96
CA HIS A 181 -25.37 -20.01 -2.74
C HIS A 181 -24.51 -21.25 -2.49
N GLU A 182 -23.31 -21.11 -1.93
CA GLU A 182 -22.54 -22.23 -1.44
C GLU A 182 -22.99 -22.52 0.00
N GLU A 183 -23.83 -23.54 0.19
CA GLU A 183 -24.18 -24.03 1.53
C GLU A 183 -22.88 -24.26 2.30
N LYS A 184 -22.58 -23.35 3.23
CA LYS A 184 -21.56 -23.58 4.21
C LYS A 184 -21.97 -24.81 5.01
N LYS A 185 -21.41 -25.97 4.73
CA LYS A 185 -21.40 -27.07 5.69
C LYS A 185 -20.79 -26.49 6.96
N SER A 186 -21.64 -26.13 7.89
CA SER A 186 -21.19 -25.65 9.21
C SER A 186 -20.31 -26.75 9.78
N ARG A 187 -19.05 -26.47 10.02
CA ARG A 187 -18.20 -27.36 10.80
C ARG A 187 -18.76 -27.35 12.22
N VAL A 188 -19.62 -28.33 12.53
CA VAL A 188 -20.06 -28.56 13.89
C VAL A 188 -18.84 -29.12 14.63
N PHE A 189 -18.36 -28.36 15.62
CA PHE A 189 -17.35 -28.87 16.53
C PHE A 189 -18.02 -29.95 17.41
N ILE A 190 -17.64 -31.21 17.22
CA ILE A 190 -18.03 -32.31 18.09
C ILE A 190 -16.88 -32.48 19.06
N PRO A 191 -17.05 -32.19 20.35
CA PRO A 191 -16.02 -32.46 21.35
C PRO A 191 -15.67 -33.97 21.34
N ALA A 192 -14.38 -34.29 21.45
CA ALA A 192 -14.00 -35.67 21.66
C ALA A 192 -14.57 -36.16 22.99
N GLU A 193 -15.08 -37.39 23.02
CA GLU A 193 -15.49 -38.02 24.26
C GLU A 193 -14.29 -38.11 25.23
N PRO A 194 -14.48 -37.87 26.53
CA PRO A 194 -13.42 -38.04 27.50
C PRO A 194 -12.87 -39.47 27.39
N ALA A 195 -11.55 -39.61 27.42
CA ALA A 195 -10.96 -40.95 27.52
C ALA A 195 -11.49 -41.61 28.78
N GLU A 196 -12.03 -42.84 28.67
CA GLU A 196 -12.41 -43.65 29.83
C GLU A 196 -11.15 -43.82 30.67
N ASP A 197 -11.23 -43.44 31.95
CA ASP A 197 -10.17 -43.72 32.92
C ASP A 197 -9.95 -45.22 32.97
N ILE A 198 -8.78 -45.66 32.52
CA ILE A 198 -8.36 -47.06 32.72
C ILE A 198 -8.02 -47.17 34.20
N GLU A 199 -9.00 -47.69 35.01
CA GLU A 199 -8.71 -48.15 36.37
C GLU A 199 -7.72 -49.31 36.30
N GLU A 200 -6.52 -49.12 36.92
CA GLU A 200 -5.60 -50.19 37.29
C GLU A 200 -6.04 -50.84 38.62
#